data_2df8c8facf8c00552cfa150387a5da19
#
_entry.id   2df8c8facf8c00552cfa150387a5da19
#
_cell.length_a   1.000
_cell.length_b   1.000
_cell.length_c   1.000
_cell.angle_alpha   90.00
_cell.angle_beta   90.00
_cell.angle_gamma   90.00
#
_symmetry.space_group_name_H-M   'P 1'
#
loop_
_entity.id
_entity.type
_entity.pdbx_description
1 polymer ?
#
loop_
_entity_poly.entity_id
_entity_poly.type
_entity_poly.pdbx_seq_one_letter_code
_entity_poly.pdbx_strand_id
1 'polypeptide(L)'
;RYGLKVALAILLLIGFYRISDVVAGVMANLFYLDLNFDKEEIAWFNKFFAIFFVILGGFLGGMLAQRYNVMKMMLLGAILASTTNLIFVGLVKSGASMQEVQVNIGDQVYTANPDEVGNWSLKFPSNTLTTQAEVSIASQPKGYIEPLKITIPLKLYKNEPKPEIYIQAIGGDNLVYKDELAKDIILHGTLLNLPKNSQIKSVNIFLNPQVKVDGKIKNSDWNAVISGTELAKLNAIRVQANYEVNGQTKTLVQTHTYQKNLSESQPRYRMSLSDIPAIPIDKNIDIELKGKVVVPYSKTWLVMGIIFDNLASGLAGAVFIAFLSSLTSVSFTAMQYAIFSSLMLLLPKTIGGYSGTIVNHIGYSGFFTVTFLMGLPILLLVIWVSKLLAKQASE
;
A
#
# COMPACT_ATOMS: atom_id res chain seq x y z
N ARG A 1 21.94 -31.71 -26.60
CA ARG A 1 20.81 -32.58 -26.28
C ARG A 1 19.53 -32.13 -26.97
N TYR A 2 19.26 -30.82 -27.01
CA TYR A 2 18.09 -30.21 -27.63
C TYR A 2 18.55 -29.29 -28.73
N GLY A 3 18.00 -29.33 -29.94
CA GLY A 3 18.35 -28.37 -30.99
C GLY A 3 18.11 -26.91 -30.55
N LEU A 4 18.75 -25.94 -31.22
CA LEU A 4 18.71 -24.52 -30.82
C LEU A 4 17.27 -23.99 -30.59
N LYS A 5 16.33 -24.36 -31.43
CA LYS A 5 14.91 -23.96 -31.34
C LYS A 5 14.25 -24.44 -30.05
N VAL A 6 14.48 -25.70 -29.66
CA VAL A 6 13.90 -26.27 -28.46
C VAL A 6 14.59 -25.71 -27.22
N ALA A 7 15.91 -25.53 -27.25
CA ALA A 7 16.66 -24.92 -26.16
C ALA A 7 16.18 -23.49 -25.88
N LEU A 8 15.97 -22.66 -26.90
CA LEU A 8 15.42 -21.32 -26.74
C LEU A 8 13.99 -21.31 -26.19
N ALA A 9 13.13 -22.22 -26.65
CA ALA A 9 11.78 -22.36 -26.12
C ALA A 9 11.76 -22.75 -24.63
N ILE A 10 12.65 -23.66 -24.21
CA ILE A 10 12.83 -24.04 -22.81
C ILE A 10 13.34 -22.87 -21.98
N LEU A 11 14.34 -22.12 -22.47
CA LEU A 11 14.87 -20.95 -21.74
C LEU A 11 13.80 -19.86 -21.58
N LEU A 12 12.98 -19.60 -22.59
CA LEU A 12 11.84 -18.71 -22.50
C LEU A 12 10.85 -19.21 -21.45
N LEU A 13 10.52 -20.50 -21.45
CA LEU A 13 9.62 -21.08 -20.44
C LEU A 13 10.21 -20.90 -19.02
N ILE A 14 11.49 -21.18 -18.83
CA ILE A 14 12.16 -21.01 -17.53
C ILE A 14 12.10 -19.55 -17.09
N GLY A 15 12.38 -18.59 -17.96
CA GLY A 15 12.42 -17.19 -17.61
C GLY A 15 11.05 -16.56 -17.30
N PHE A 16 9.99 -17.07 -17.91
CA PHE A 16 8.66 -16.44 -17.79
C PHE A 16 7.62 -17.28 -17.04
N TYR A 17 7.89 -18.54 -16.72
CA TYR A 17 6.90 -19.43 -16.10
C TYR A 17 6.23 -18.84 -14.85
N ARG A 18 7.00 -18.13 -14.03
CA ARG A 18 6.54 -17.53 -12.78
C ARG A 18 6.25 -16.01 -12.85
N ILE A 19 6.08 -15.46 -14.06
CA ILE A 19 5.93 -14.00 -14.20
C ILE A 19 4.67 -13.49 -13.53
N SER A 20 3.56 -14.21 -13.63
CA SER A 20 2.26 -13.80 -13.12
C SER A 20 2.27 -13.62 -11.59
N ASP A 21 2.72 -14.64 -10.85
CA ASP A 21 2.73 -14.66 -9.39
C ASP A 21 3.87 -13.81 -8.79
N VAL A 22 5.04 -13.80 -9.41
CA VAL A 22 6.18 -13.00 -8.91
C VAL A 22 5.91 -11.49 -9.07
N VAL A 23 5.36 -11.06 -10.22
CA VAL A 23 5.03 -9.65 -10.45
C VAL A 23 3.90 -9.21 -9.50
N ALA A 24 2.86 -10.02 -9.33
CA ALA A 24 1.77 -9.75 -8.38
C ALA A 24 2.29 -9.64 -6.94
N GLY A 25 3.17 -10.55 -6.53
CA GLY A 25 3.74 -10.61 -5.18
C GLY A 25 4.56 -9.38 -4.79
N VAL A 26 5.15 -8.65 -5.75
CA VAL A 26 5.91 -7.40 -5.47
C VAL A 26 5.04 -6.36 -4.78
N MET A 27 3.76 -6.26 -5.16
CA MET A 27 2.84 -5.26 -4.62
C MET A 27 2.01 -5.74 -3.43
N ALA A 28 2.05 -7.04 -3.08
CA ALA A 28 1.12 -7.63 -2.13
C ALA A 28 1.08 -6.93 -0.76
N ASN A 29 2.23 -6.65 -0.15
CA ASN A 29 2.27 -5.99 1.16
C ASN A 29 1.76 -4.55 1.12
N LEU A 30 2.16 -3.78 0.09
CA LEU A 30 1.68 -2.41 -0.08
C LEU A 30 0.18 -2.38 -0.34
N PHE A 31 -0.30 -3.30 -1.18
CA PHE A 31 -1.71 -3.49 -1.48
C PHE A 31 -2.56 -3.70 -0.21
N TYR A 32 -2.15 -4.61 0.69
CA TYR A 32 -2.90 -4.85 1.92
C TYR A 32 -2.91 -3.62 2.84
N LEU A 33 -1.81 -2.87 2.91
CA LEU A 33 -1.74 -1.63 3.68
C LEU A 33 -2.63 -0.54 3.08
N ASP A 34 -2.65 -0.41 1.76
CA ASP A 34 -3.49 0.57 1.06
C ASP A 34 -4.98 0.26 1.21
N LEU A 35 -5.35 -1.01 1.38
CA LEU A 35 -6.69 -1.44 1.75
C LEU A 35 -6.99 -1.29 3.26
N ASN A 36 -6.10 -0.66 4.01
CA ASN A 36 -6.24 -0.37 5.44
C ASN A 36 -6.40 -1.61 6.34
N PHE A 37 -5.80 -2.74 5.96
CA PHE A 37 -5.64 -3.86 6.88
C PHE A 37 -4.54 -3.56 7.90
N ASP A 38 -4.74 -3.95 9.14
CA ASP A 38 -3.75 -3.76 10.21
C ASP A 38 -2.46 -4.54 9.95
N LYS A 39 -1.31 -3.95 10.30
CA LYS A 39 0.00 -4.61 10.13
C LYS A 39 0.10 -5.93 10.88
N GLU A 40 -0.55 -6.04 12.03
CA GLU A 40 -0.62 -7.26 12.82
C GLU A 40 -1.45 -8.34 12.13
N GLU A 41 -2.60 -7.97 11.54
CA GLU A 41 -3.43 -8.88 10.75
C GLU A 41 -2.67 -9.39 9.52
N ILE A 42 -2.03 -8.47 8.76
CA ILE A 42 -1.21 -8.85 7.61
C ILE A 42 -0.06 -9.78 8.03
N ALA A 43 0.64 -9.45 9.12
CA ALA A 43 1.74 -10.27 9.62
C ALA A 43 1.27 -11.66 10.07
N TRP A 44 0.10 -11.76 10.73
CA TRP A 44 -0.50 -13.02 11.16
C TRP A 44 -0.81 -13.89 9.93
N PHE A 45 -1.57 -13.38 8.98
CA PHE A 45 -1.96 -14.13 7.79
C PHE A 45 -0.77 -14.51 6.92
N ASN A 46 0.18 -13.59 6.67
CA ASN A 46 1.35 -13.89 5.86
C ASN A 46 2.35 -14.84 6.55
N LYS A 47 2.53 -14.77 7.88
CA LYS A 47 3.50 -15.62 8.56
C LYS A 47 2.99 -17.03 8.79
N PHE A 48 1.71 -17.20 9.17
CA PHE A 48 1.17 -18.52 9.51
C PHE A 48 0.50 -19.18 8.30
N PHE A 49 -0.49 -18.51 7.69
CA PHE A 49 -1.21 -19.12 6.57
C PHE A 49 -0.36 -19.22 5.31
N ALA A 50 0.36 -18.17 4.92
CA ALA A 50 1.15 -18.21 3.71
C ALA A 50 2.21 -19.32 3.75
N ILE A 51 2.98 -19.42 4.84
CA ILE A 51 4.04 -20.45 4.97
C ILE A 51 3.41 -21.86 4.94
N PHE A 52 2.34 -22.07 5.71
CA PHE A 52 1.67 -23.37 5.75
C PHE A 52 1.17 -23.78 4.36
N PHE A 53 0.49 -22.88 3.65
CA PHE A 53 -0.10 -23.20 2.34
C PHE A 53 0.94 -23.29 1.21
N VAL A 54 2.05 -22.54 1.26
CA VAL A 54 3.19 -22.76 0.33
C VAL A 54 3.78 -24.14 0.51
N ILE A 55 4.01 -24.58 1.75
CA ILE A 55 4.54 -25.93 2.04
C ILE A 55 3.55 -27.00 1.57
N LEU A 56 2.27 -26.85 1.88
CA LEU A 56 1.22 -27.77 1.45
C LEU A 56 1.14 -27.83 -0.09
N GLY A 57 1.16 -26.69 -0.75
CA GLY A 57 1.18 -26.57 -2.21
C GLY A 57 2.41 -27.26 -2.81
N GLY A 58 3.58 -27.01 -2.21
CA GLY A 58 4.84 -27.67 -2.62
C GLY A 58 4.77 -29.20 -2.49
N PHE A 59 4.24 -29.71 -1.37
CA PHE A 59 4.03 -31.15 -1.18
C PHE A 59 3.07 -31.73 -2.23
N LEU A 60 1.91 -31.10 -2.44
CA LEU A 60 0.95 -31.53 -3.46
C LEU A 60 1.54 -31.46 -4.86
N GLY A 61 2.26 -30.40 -5.20
CA GLY A 61 2.92 -30.24 -6.50
C GLY A 61 3.98 -31.31 -6.74
N GLY A 62 4.80 -31.61 -5.75
CA GLY A 62 5.79 -32.70 -5.81
C GLY A 62 5.16 -34.08 -6.01
N MET A 63 4.12 -34.38 -5.22
CA MET A 63 3.37 -35.65 -5.34
C MET A 63 2.70 -35.78 -6.72
N LEU A 64 2.06 -34.74 -7.21
CA LEU A 64 1.40 -34.73 -8.51
C LEU A 64 2.42 -34.86 -9.66
N ALA A 65 3.59 -34.20 -9.56
CA ALA A 65 4.65 -34.31 -10.56
C ALA A 65 5.25 -35.69 -10.65
N GLN A 66 5.26 -36.46 -9.56
CA GLN A 66 5.68 -37.87 -9.57
C GLN A 66 4.64 -38.82 -10.19
N ARG A 67 3.36 -38.54 -9.99
CA ARG A 67 2.27 -39.39 -10.43
C ARG A 67 1.81 -39.12 -11.86
N TYR A 68 1.93 -37.86 -12.31
CA TYR A 68 1.44 -37.41 -13.60
C TYR A 68 2.57 -36.82 -14.45
N ASN A 69 2.29 -36.60 -15.73
CA ASN A 69 3.24 -35.96 -16.64
C ASN A 69 3.57 -34.52 -16.16
N VAL A 70 4.88 -34.25 -15.99
CA VAL A 70 5.37 -32.99 -15.47
C VAL A 70 4.84 -31.77 -16.25
N MET A 71 4.78 -31.86 -17.62
CA MET A 71 4.28 -30.75 -18.45
C MET A 71 2.79 -30.48 -18.24
N LYS A 72 1.97 -31.51 -17.97
CA LYS A 72 0.56 -31.32 -17.62
C LYS A 72 0.43 -30.63 -16.26
N MET A 73 1.28 -31.00 -15.30
CA MET A 73 1.29 -30.38 -13.99
C MET A 73 1.83 -28.93 -14.04
N MET A 74 2.81 -28.65 -14.90
CA MET A 74 3.22 -27.27 -15.17
C MET A 74 2.07 -26.42 -15.74
N LEU A 75 1.28 -26.97 -16.66
CA LEU A 75 0.11 -26.27 -17.16
C LEU A 75 -0.89 -25.98 -16.03
N LEU A 76 -1.18 -26.96 -15.18
CA LEU A 76 -2.05 -26.80 -14.00
C LEU A 76 -1.50 -25.70 -13.07
N GLY A 77 -0.21 -25.75 -12.74
CA GLY A 77 0.47 -24.77 -11.90
C GLY A 77 0.39 -23.34 -12.47
N ALA A 78 0.61 -23.19 -13.78
CA ALA A 78 0.51 -21.91 -14.45
C ALA A 78 -0.92 -21.36 -14.47
N ILE A 79 -1.94 -22.22 -14.65
CA ILE A 79 -3.36 -21.83 -14.56
C ILE A 79 -3.67 -21.33 -13.16
N LEU A 80 -3.32 -22.11 -12.13
CA LEU A 80 -3.61 -21.75 -10.74
C LEU A 80 -2.89 -20.44 -10.35
N ALA A 81 -1.58 -20.35 -10.61
CA ALA A 81 -0.79 -19.14 -10.28
C ALA A 81 -1.29 -17.88 -10.99
N SER A 82 -1.88 -18.00 -12.18
CA SER A 82 -2.47 -16.86 -12.87
C SER A 82 -3.86 -16.51 -12.34
N THR A 83 -4.72 -17.52 -12.17
CA THR A 83 -6.13 -17.29 -11.81
C THR A 83 -6.31 -16.80 -10.38
N THR A 84 -5.40 -17.14 -9.46
CA THR A 84 -5.44 -16.65 -8.07
C THR A 84 -5.33 -15.12 -7.99
N ASN A 85 -4.68 -14.45 -8.94
CA ASN A 85 -4.62 -12.99 -9.01
C ASN A 85 -6.01 -12.34 -9.12
N LEU A 86 -6.99 -13.03 -9.70
CA LEU A 86 -8.37 -12.53 -9.77
C LEU A 86 -9.08 -12.49 -8.41
N ILE A 87 -8.60 -13.25 -7.42
CA ILE A 87 -9.11 -13.16 -6.04
C ILE A 87 -8.80 -11.79 -5.45
N PHE A 88 -7.63 -11.23 -5.76
CA PHE A 88 -7.27 -9.87 -5.32
C PHE A 88 -8.09 -8.79 -6.01
N VAL A 89 -8.50 -8.98 -7.27
CA VAL A 89 -9.50 -8.12 -7.91
C VAL A 89 -10.84 -8.18 -7.15
N GLY A 90 -11.27 -9.38 -6.73
CA GLY A 90 -12.43 -9.56 -5.88
C GLY A 90 -12.28 -8.86 -4.52
N LEU A 91 -11.08 -8.89 -3.93
CA LEU A 91 -10.78 -8.19 -2.67
C LEU A 91 -10.95 -6.68 -2.83
N VAL A 92 -10.39 -6.06 -3.87
CA VAL A 92 -10.57 -4.63 -4.14
C VAL A 92 -12.06 -4.29 -4.29
N LYS A 93 -12.81 -5.09 -5.07
CA LYS A 93 -14.24 -4.89 -5.29
C LYS A 93 -15.12 -5.20 -4.08
N SER A 94 -14.57 -5.82 -3.04
CA SER A 94 -15.31 -6.11 -1.79
C SER A 94 -15.47 -4.88 -0.90
N GLY A 95 -14.73 -3.80 -1.14
CA GLY A 95 -14.92 -2.52 -0.47
C GLY A 95 -16.23 -1.85 -0.89
N ALA A 96 -16.73 -0.94 -0.06
CA ALA A 96 -17.89 -0.13 -0.45
C ALA A 96 -17.51 0.71 -1.68
N SER A 97 -18.41 0.82 -2.65
CA SER A 97 -18.19 1.70 -3.79
C SER A 97 -18.07 3.14 -3.29
N MET A 98 -16.94 3.79 -3.61
CA MET A 98 -16.70 5.16 -3.27
C MET A 98 -17.64 6.05 -4.07
N GLN A 99 -18.37 6.90 -3.37
CA GLN A 99 -19.09 8.00 -4.00
C GLN A 99 -18.19 9.23 -4.04
N GLU A 100 -18.59 10.17 -4.87
CA GLU A 100 -17.98 11.47 -5.00
C GLU A 100 -17.78 12.14 -3.64
N VAL A 101 -16.58 12.71 -3.44
CA VAL A 101 -16.26 13.55 -2.29
C VAL A 101 -16.65 14.96 -2.63
N GLN A 102 -17.56 15.54 -1.88
CA GLN A 102 -17.96 16.93 -2.01
C GLN A 102 -17.14 17.81 -1.08
N VAL A 103 -16.55 18.86 -1.62
CA VAL A 103 -15.72 19.82 -0.90
C VAL A 103 -16.37 21.19 -1.03
N ASN A 104 -16.95 21.68 0.05
CA ASN A 104 -17.59 22.98 0.10
C ASN A 104 -16.60 24.04 0.61
N ILE A 105 -16.35 25.05 -0.20
CA ILE A 105 -15.44 26.18 0.11
C ILE A 105 -16.23 27.48 -0.05
N GLY A 106 -16.64 28.08 1.06
CA GLY A 106 -17.60 29.18 1.02
C GLY A 106 -18.89 28.77 0.33
N ASP A 107 -19.30 29.50 -0.69
CA ASP A 107 -20.52 29.22 -1.47
C ASP A 107 -20.29 28.27 -2.66
N GLN A 108 -19.07 27.80 -2.86
CA GLN A 108 -18.72 26.91 -3.99
C GLN A 108 -18.61 25.47 -3.55
N VAL A 109 -19.14 24.57 -4.39
CA VAL A 109 -19.08 23.14 -4.20
C VAL A 109 -18.17 22.54 -5.27
N TYR A 110 -17.12 21.92 -4.85
CA TYR A 110 -16.20 21.16 -5.69
C TYR A 110 -16.39 19.67 -5.45
N THR A 111 -16.07 18.85 -6.44
CA THR A 111 -16.21 17.41 -6.35
C THR A 111 -14.91 16.72 -6.73
N ALA A 112 -14.60 15.62 -6.04
CA ALA A 112 -13.48 14.77 -6.32
C ALA A 112 -13.91 13.30 -6.31
N ASN A 113 -13.40 12.51 -7.26
CA ASN A 113 -13.67 11.08 -7.32
C ASN A 113 -12.55 10.31 -6.63
N PRO A 114 -12.84 9.54 -5.55
CA PRO A 114 -11.85 8.66 -4.95
C PRO A 114 -11.44 7.53 -5.89
N ASP A 115 -10.17 7.12 -5.78
CA ASP A 115 -9.68 5.91 -6.43
C ASP A 115 -10.19 4.64 -5.73
N GLU A 116 -9.78 3.46 -6.22
CA GLU A 116 -10.21 2.14 -5.71
C GLU A 116 -9.84 1.91 -4.22
N VAL A 117 -8.87 2.62 -3.69
CA VAL A 117 -8.44 2.52 -2.29
C VAL A 117 -8.86 3.74 -1.46
N GLY A 118 -9.66 4.62 -2.06
CA GLY A 118 -10.28 5.76 -1.41
C GLY A 118 -9.46 7.04 -1.40
N ASN A 119 -8.30 7.11 -2.04
CA ASN A 119 -7.54 8.35 -2.15
C ASN A 119 -8.24 9.30 -3.13
N TRP A 120 -8.26 10.57 -2.80
CA TRP A 120 -8.78 11.62 -3.65
C TRP A 120 -7.91 12.87 -3.57
N SER A 121 -7.95 13.67 -4.63
CA SER A 121 -7.33 14.99 -4.65
C SER A 121 -8.22 15.97 -5.39
N LEU A 122 -8.16 17.23 -4.95
CA LEU A 122 -8.90 18.34 -5.54
C LEU A 122 -7.99 19.54 -5.66
N LYS A 123 -7.99 20.20 -6.81
CA LYS A 123 -7.30 21.46 -7.04
C LYS A 123 -8.30 22.60 -7.22
N PHE A 124 -8.03 23.70 -6.56
CA PHE A 124 -8.83 24.93 -6.70
C PHE A 124 -7.95 26.16 -6.52
N PRO A 125 -8.29 27.30 -7.14
CA PRO A 125 -7.50 28.52 -7.03
C PRO A 125 -7.72 29.24 -5.68
N SER A 126 -6.66 29.80 -5.10
CA SER A 126 -6.70 30.47 -3.79
C SER A 126 -7.58 31.73 -3.75
N ASN A 127 -7.83 32.35 -4.90
CA ASN A 127 -8.71 33.53 -4.99
C ASN A 127 -10.20 33.25 -4.70
N THR A 128 -10.60 31.98 -4.64
CA THR A 128 -11.96 31.56 -4.25
C THR A 128 -12.17 31.57 -2.74
N LEU A 129 -11.11 31.76 -1.96
CA LEU A 129 -11.16 31.74 -0.51
C LEU A 129 -11.48 33.10 0.08
N THR A 130 -12.32 33.14 1.08
CA THR A 130 -12.59 34.34 1.92
C THR A 130 -11.73 34.25 3.19
N THR A 131 -11.63 35.40 3.91
CA THR A 131 -10.81 35.53 5.14
C THR A 131 -11.25 34.63 6.31
N GLN A 132 -12.41 33.98 6.21
CA GLN A 132 -12.95 33.06 7.21
C GLN A 132 -13.32 31.69 6.57
N ALA A 133 -12.57 31.28 5.58
CA ALA A 133 -12.91 30.08 4.84
C ALA A 133 -12.77 28.83 5.73
N GLU A 134 -13.85 28.11 5.86
CA GLU A 134 -13.88 26.74 6.33
C GLU A 134 -14.10 25.82 5.12
N VAL A 135 -13.44 24.69 5.13
CA VAL A 135 -13.69 23.61 4.16
C VAL A 135 -14.52 22.55 4.84
N SER A 136 -15.71 22.32 4.33
CA SER A 136 -16.55 21.20 4.72
C SER A 136 -16.45 20.12 3.66
N ILE A 137 -16.01 18.93 4.06
CA ILE A 137 -15.79 17.80 3.18
C ILE A 137 -16.79 16.71 3.57
N ALA A 138 -17.54 16.23 2.60
CA ALA A 138 -18.54 15.19 2.80
C ALA A 138 -18.37 14.04 1.79
N SER A 139 -18.54 12.82 2.22
CA SER A 139 -18.62 11.63 1.36
C SER A 139 -19.57 10.62 1.96
N GLN A 140 -20.40 9.99 1.12
CA GLN A 140 -21.32 8.95 1.53
C GLN A 140 -21.12 7.71 0.68
N PRO A 141 -20.31 6.74 1.11
CA PRO A 141 -20.14 5.49 0.41
C PRO A 141 -21.44 4.69 0.36
N LYS A 142 -21.61 3.94 -0.71
CA LYS A 142 -22.80 3.11 -0.94
C LYS A 142 -22.97 2.10 0.18
N GLY A 143 -24.16 2.05 0.76
CA GLY A 143 -24.50 1.15 1.86
C GLY A 143 -24.35 1.75 3.27
N TYR A 144 -23.88 3.01 3.39
CA TYR A 144 -23.85 3.76 4.64
C TYR A 144 -24.98 4.77 4.71
N ILE A 145 -25.62 4.87 5.86
CA ILE A 145 -26.84 5.70 6.06
C ILE A 145 -26.45 7.18 6.25
N GLU A 146 -25.35 7.42 6.95
CA GLU A 146 -24.91 8.77 7.27
C GLU A 146 -23.67 9.17 6.45
N PRO A 147 -23.64 10.40 5.89
CA PRO A 147 -22.45 10.90 5.23
C PRO A 147 -21.36 11.20 6.26
N LEU A 148 -20.12 10.84 5.93
CA LEU A 148 -18.97 11.36 6.65
C LEU A 148 -18.81 12.85 6.36
N LYS A 149 -18.71 13.68 7.39
CA LYS A 149 -18.44 15.10 7.27
C LYS A 149 -17.25 15.50 8.13
N ILE A 150 -16.32 16.23 7.54
CA ILE A 150 -15.21 16.87 8.24
C ILE A 150 -15.24 18.34 7.88
N THR A 151 -15.20 19.21 8.89
CA THR A 151 -15.05 20.66 8.70
C THR A 151 -13.70 21.09 9.24
N ILE A 152 -12.92 21.77 8.42
CA ILE A 152 -11.57 22.23 8.76
C ILE A 152 -11.45 23.71 8.47
N PRO A 153 -11.01 24.53 9.45
CA PRO A 153 -10.65 25.91 9.20
C PRO A 153 -9.37 25.97 8.35
N LEU A 154 -9.39 26.73 7.26
CA LEU A 154 -8.22 27.00 6.46
C LEU A 154 -7.40 28.12 7.08
N LYS A 155 -6.08 27.95 7.13
CA LYS A 155 -5.17 28.99 7.58
C LYS A 155 -4.85 29.93 6.42
N LEU A 156 -5.49 31.07 6.39
CA LEU A 156 -5.32 32.09 5.36
C LEU A 156 -4.37 33.21 5.83
N TYR A 157 -3.52 33.73 4.93
CA TYR A 157 -2.64 34.84 5.23
C TYR A 157 -2.53 35.82 4.06
N LYS A 158 -2.34 37.10 4.37
CA LYS A 158 -2.15 38.18 3.39
C LYS A 158 -0.70 38.58 3.16
N ASN A 159 0.18 38.39 4.15
CA ASN A 159 1.60 38.76 4.11
C ASN A 159 2.44 37.50 4.19
N GLU A 160 3.78 37.62 4.17
CA GLU A 160 4.64 36.46 4.36
C GLU A 160 4.25 35.68 5.62
N PRO A 161 3.98 34.38 5.52
CA PRO A 161 3.50 33.60 6.65
C PRO A 161 4.59 33.53 7.71
N LYS A 162 4.20 33.69 8.97
CA LYS A 162 5.10 33.51 10.11
C LYS A 162 5.46 32.03 10.26
N PRO A 163 6.67 31.71 10.75
CA PRO A 163 7.01 30.35 11.10
C PRO A 163 5.98 29.75 12.06
N GLU A 164 5.52 28.54 11.78
CA GLU A 164 4.54 27.86 12.60
C GLU A 164 4.79 26.34 12.67
N ILE A 165 4.22 25.69 13.69
CA ILE A 165 4.20 24.24 13.80
C ILE A 165 2.85 23.75 13.31
N TYR A 166 2.85 22.92 12.28
CA TYR A 166 1.69 22.18 11.87
C TYR A 166 1.70 20.81 12.58
N ILE A 167 0.54 20.39 13.10
CA ILE A 167 0.36 19.11 13.77
C ILE A 167 -0.78 18.38 13.06
N GLN A 168 -0.50 17.21 12.55
CA GLN A 168 -1.47 16.35 11.89
C GLN A 168 -2.56 15.89 12.85
N ALA A 169 -3.74 15.60 12.33
CA ALA A 169 -4.82 15.02 13.12
C ALA A 169 -4.37 13.71 13.81
N ILE A 170 -4.51 13.65 15.12
CA ILE A 170 -4.16 12.48 15.94
C ILE A 170 -5.06 11.32 15.52
N GLY A 171 -4.49 10.13 15.34
CA GLY A 171 -5.23 8.97 14.85
C GLY A 171 -5.76 9.10 13.40
N GLY A 172 -5.46 10.22 12.72
CA GLY A 172 -5.92 10.54 11.36
C GLY A 172 -7.25 11.28 11.30
N ASP A 173 -8.03 11.31 12.37
CA ASP A 173 -9.34 11.97 12.47
C ASP A 173 -9.47 12.93 13.67
N ASN A 174 -8.39 13.10 14.43
CA ASN A 174 -8.31 13.92 15.64
C ASN A 174 -9.17 13.40 16.80
N LEU A 175 -9.43 12.09 16.81
CA LEU A 175 -10.13 11.34 17.85
C LEU A 175 -9.25 10.21 18.38
N VAL A 176 -9.31 9.94 19.68
CA VAL A 176 -8.66 8.79 20.31
C VAL A 176 -9.74 7.82 20.76
N TYR A 177 -9.69 6.58 20.22
CA TYR A 177 -10.67 5.53 20.47
C TYR A 177 -10.20 4.49 21.49
N LYS A 178 -11.14 3.66 21.94
CA LYS A 178 -10.89 2.57 22.91
C LYS A 178 -9.81 1.59 22.45
N ASP A 179 -9.81 1.20 21.20
CA ASP A 179 -8.86 0.24 20.62
C ASP A 179 -7.47 0.83 20.34
N GLU A 180 -7.34 2.15 20.43
CA GLU A 180 -6.05 2.84 20.34
C GLU A 180 -5.34 2.96 21.71
N LEU A 181 -6.04 2.69 22.82
CA LEU A 181 -5.44 2.75 24.16
C LEU A 181 -4.25 1.80 24.34
N ALA A 182 -4.34 0.62 23.76
CA ALA A 182 -3.29 -0.40 23.83
C ALA A 182 -2.20 -0.26 22.75
N LYS A 183 -2.30 0.78 21.91
CA LYS A 183 -1.40 1.00 20.77
C LYS A 183 -0.53 2.24 20.98
N ASP A 184 0.62 2.24 20.34
CA ASP A 184 1.42 3.44 20.18
C ASP A 184 0.88 4.25 18.99
N ILE A 185 0.57 5.52 19.24
CA ILE A 185 0.09 6.47 18.23
C ILE A 185 1.27 7.31 17.76
N ILE A 186 1.49 7.33 16.45
CA ILE A 186 2.54 8.17 15.87
C ILE A 186 1.94 9.54 15.56
N LEU A 187 2.44 10.56 16.24
CA LEU A 187 2.16 11.94 15.91
C LEU A 187 3.06 12.37 14.76
N HIS A 188 2.50 13.08 13.83
CA HIS A 188 3.23 13.71 12.72
C HIS A 188 2.99 15.21 12.70
N GLY A 189 3.96 15.93 12.18
CA GLY A 189 3.81 17.35 11.92
C GLY A 189 4.96 17.90 11.12
N THR A 190 4.82 19.17 10.73
CA THR A 190 5.77 19.87 9.87
C THR A 190 5.99 21.29 10.42
N LEU A 191 7.21 21.78 10.37
CA LEU A 191 7.50 23.19 10.60
C LEU A 191 7.36 23.95 9.27
N LEU A 192 6.38 24.83 9.22
CA LEU A 192 6.03 25.60 8.04
C LEU A 192 6.67 27.00 8.09
N ASN A 193 6.93 27.56 6.92
CA ASN A 193 7.33 28.98 6.74
C ASN A 193 8.60 29.38 7.49
N LEU A 194 9.51 28.44 7.69
CA LEU A 194 10.80 28.75 8.27
C LEU A 194 11.60 29.68 7.34
N PRO A 195 12.32 30.69 7.87
CA PRO A 195 13.21 31.52 7.07
C PRO A 195 14.25 30.69 6.31
N LYS A 196 14.69 31.17 5.16
CA LYS A 196 15.79 30.55 4.42
C LYS A 196 17.00 30.38 5.33
N ASN A 197 17.71 29.26 5.21
CA ASN A 197 18.87 28.90 6.04
C ASN A 197 18.55 28.63 7.53
N SER A 198 17.31 28.35 7.89
CA SER A 198 16.98 27.89 9.23
C SER A 198 17.41 26.46 9.45
N GLN A 199 17.93 26.16 10.65
CA GLN A 199 18.27 24.80 11.08
C GLN A 199 17.41 24.40 12.28
N ILE A 200 16.62 23.34 12.15
CA ILE A 200 15.80 22.84 13.25
C ILE A 200 16.72 22.10 14.24
N LYS A 201 16.66 22.50 15.51
CA LYS A 201 17.49 21.93 16.59
C LYS A 201 16.74 20.86 17.37
N SER A 202 15.47 21.10 17.71
CA SER A 202 14.67 20.13 18.46
C SER A 202 13.18 20.35 18.23
N VAL A 203 12.42 19.26 18.31
CA VAL A 203 10.96 19.29 18.43
C VAL A 203 10.61 18.46 19.66
N ASN A 204 9.85 19.03 20.60
CA ASN A 204 9.49 18.41 21.87
C ASN A 204 7.99 18.44 22.03
N ILE A 205 7.41 17.31 22.36
CA ILE A 205 5.99 17.14 22.64
C ILE A 205 5.80 17.04 24.15
N PHE A 206 5.10 18.00 24.75
CA PHE A 206 4.78 18.00 26.15
C PHE A 206 3.39 17.43 26.37
N LEU A 207 3.32 16.34 27.09
CA LEU A 207 2.08 15.70 27.53
C LEU A 207 1.56 16.38 28.79
N ASN A 208 2.48 16.77 29.68
CA ASN A 208 2.24 17.60 30.83
C ASN A 208 3.54 18.38 31.15
N PRO A 209 3.59 19.29 32.12
CA PRO A 209 4.80 20.08 32.42
C PRO A 209 6.04 19.25 32.74
N GLN A 210 5.89 17.99 33.15
CA GLN A 210 6.95 17.10 33.61
C GLN A 210 7.30 16.00 32.61
N VAL A 211 6.38 15.66 31.68
CA VAL A 211 6.56 14.57 30.72
C VAL A 211 6.73 15.14 29.32
N LYS A 212 7.89 14.89 28.77
CA LYS A 212 8.33 15.35 27.45
C LYS A 212 8.71 14.15 26.57
N VAL A 213 8.28 14.16 25.32
CA VAL A 213 8.68 13.20 24.28
C VAL A 213 9.44 13.96 23.21
N ASP A 214 10.62 13.47 22.84
CA ASP A 214 11.43 14.07 21.79
C ASP A 214 10.95 13.61 20.40
N GLY A 215 10.71 14.56 19.51
CA GLY A 215 10.35 14.29 18.12
C GLY A 215 11.58 13.95 17.28
N LYS A 216 11.44 12.94 16.42
CA LYS A 216 12.43 12.63 15.38
C LYS A 216 12.20 13.56 14.20
N ILE A 217 13.26 14.25 13.77
CA ILE A 217 13.20 15.29 12.75
C ILE A 217 13.81 14.76 11.45
N LYS A 218 13.13 15.02 10.34
CA LYS A 218 13.62 14.75 8.99
C LYS A 218 13.25 15.94 8.10
N ASN A 219 14.23 16.77 7.73
CA ASN A 219 14.02 18.06 7.07
C ASN A 219 13.13 18.99 7.92
N SER A 220 11.97 19.39 7.40
CA SER A 220 10.97 20.18 8.12
C SER A 220 9.93 19.33 8.84
N ASP A 221 9.86 18.04 8.53
CA ASP A 221 8.90 17.10 9.11
C ASP A 221 9.43 16.52 10.42
N TRP A 222 8.51 16.20 11.32
CA TRP A 222 8.82 15.54 12.56
C TRP A 222 7.78 14.48 12.91
N ASN A 223 8.19 13.48 13.66
CA ASN A 223 7.28 12.49 14.23
C ASN A 223 7.68 12.14 15.65
N ALA A 224 6.69 11.72 16.45
CA ALA A 224 6.89 11.23 17.81
C ALA A 224 5.91 10.10 18.10
N VAL A 225 6.34 9.13 18.91
CA VAL A 225 5.52 7.99 19.31
C VAL A 225 5.01 8.24 20.73
N ILE A 226 3.71 8.20 20.91
CA ILE A 226 3.05 8.40 22.21
C ILE A 226 2.06 7.26 22.44
N SER A 227 2.06 6.72 23.64
CA SER A 227 1.09 5.69 24.01
C SER A 227 -0.34 6.24 23.98
N GLY A 228 -1.28 5.48 23.42
CA GLY A 228 -2.69 5.82 23.43
C GLY A 228 -3.26 6.03 24.84
N THR A 229 -2.74 5.29 25.84
CA THR A 229 -3.12 5.48 27.25
C THR A 229 -2.73 6.86 27.79
N GLU A 230 -1.61 7.42 27.36
CA GLU A 230 -1.21 8.79 27.75
C GLU A 230 -2.08 9.84 27.06
N LEU A 231 -2.34 9.67 25.77
CA LEU A 231 -3.23 10.56 25.03
C LEU A 231 -4.67 10.54 25.59
N ALA A 232 -5.14 9.37 26.01
CA ALA A 232 -6.47 9.25 26.63
C ALA A 232 -6.65 10.04 27.93
N LYS A 233 -5.57 10.32 28.67
CA LYS A 233 -5.60 11.14 29.90
C LYS A 233 -5.65 12.64 29.62
N LEU A 234 -5.30 13.08 28.41
CA LEU A 234 -5.14 14.48 28.05
C LEU A 234 -6.24 14.92 27.08
N ASN A 235 -6.46 16.23 26.97
CA ASN A 235 -7.35 16.83 25.96
C ASN A 235 -6.60 17.66 24.93
N ALA A 236 -5.32 17.90 25.18
CA ALA A 236 -4.45 18.64 24.29
C ALA A 236 -2.99 18.21 24.53
N ILE A 237 -2.18 18.35 23.49
CA ILE A 237 -0.73 18.26 23.57
C ILE A 237 -0.12 19.61 23.22
N ARG A 238 1.04 19.90 23.78
CA ARG A 238 1.81 21.11 23.48
C ARG A 238 3.09 20.71 22.76
N VAL A 239 3.30 21.20 21.55
CA VAL A 239 4.50 20.98 20.76
C VAL A 239 5.35 22.24 20.78
N GLN A 240 6.64 22.09 21.07
CA GLN A 240 7.62 23.15 21.06
C GLN A 240 8.75 22.78 20.09
N ALA A 241 9.05 23.65 19.15
CA ALA A 241 10.15 23.50 18.22
C ALA A 241 11.15 24.64 18.39
N ASN A 242 12.44 24.29 18.45
CA ASN A 242 13.54 25.23 18.47
C ASN A 242 14.28 25.18 17.14
N TYR A 243 14.47 26.33 16.52
CA TYR A 243 15.22 26.45 15.27
C TYR A 243 16.21 27.62 15.37
N GLU A 244 17.31 27.53 14.68
CA GLU A 244 18.34 28.55 14.60
C GLU A 244 18.27 29.25 13.24
N VAL A 245 18.33 30.56 13.24
CA VAL A 245 18.45 31.38 12.05
C VAL A 245 19.41 32.54 12.34
N ASN A 246 20.40 32.74 11.48
CA ASN A 246 21.45 33.75 11.64
C ASN A 246 22.15 33.72 13.04
N GLY A 247 22.42 32.51 13.55
CA GLY A 247 23.07 32.30 14.85
C GLY A 247 22.17 32.53 16.08
N GLN A 248 20.90 32.88 15.88
CA GLN A 248 19.94 33.06 16.97
C GLN A 248 18.94 31.90 17.04
N THR A 249 18.79 31.34 18.23
CA THR A 249 17.76 30.30 18.50
C THR A 249 16.41 30.97 18.72
N LYS A 250 15.41 30.52 17.95
CA LYS A 250 14.00 30.92 18.08
C LYS A 250 13.16 29.73 18.47
N THR A 251 12.10 29.96 19.22
CA THR A 251 11.20 28.94 19.72
C THR A 251 9.79 29.17 19.18
N LEU A 252 9.19 28.12 18.66
CA LEU A 252 7.78 28.05 18.30
C LEU A 252 7.05 27.15 19.31
N VAL A 253 5.82 27.51 19.62
CA VAL A 253 4.96 26.69 20.50
C VAL A 253 3.57 26.64 19.89
N GLN A 254 3.04 25.43 19.79
CA GLN A 254 1.69 25.16 19.32
C GLN A 254 0.98 24.20 20.27
N THR A 255 -0.26 24.49 20.62
CA THR A 255 -1.13 23.57 21.34
C THR A 255 -2.11 22.95 20.36
N HIS A 256 -2.26 21.64 20.40
CA HIS A 256 -3.17 20.88 19.56
C HIS A 256 -4.20 20.17 20.45
N THR A 257 -5.47 20.47 20.24
CA THR A 257 -6.60 19.85 20.92
C THR A 257 -7.17 18.71 20.09
N TYR A 258 -7.65 17.67 20.74
CA TYR A 258 -8.29 16.52 20.11
C TYR A 258 -9.43 16.00 20.97
N GLN A 259 -10.27 15.16 20.38
CA GLN A 259 -11.41 14.56 21.06
C GLN A 259 -11.13 13.11 21.46
N LYS A 260 -11.98 12.54 22.31
CA LYS A 260 -11.85 11.15 22.75
C LYS A 260 -13.20 10.46 22.70
N ASN A 261 -13.24 9.25 22.18
CA ASN A 261 -14.36 8.33 22.27
C ASN A 261 -13.88 6.98 22.83
N LEU A 262 -13.70 6.93 24.15
CA LEU A 262 -13.15 5.75 24.83
C LEU A 262 -14.18 4.65 25.07
N SER A 263 -15.44 4.86 24.72
CA SER A 263 -16.51 3.86 24.79
C SER A 263 -16.56 2.97 23.56
N GLU A 264 -16.10 3.46 22.42
CA GLU A 264 -16.21 2.79 21.13
C GLU A 264 -14.85 2.57 20.49
N SER A 265 -14.77 1.54 19.66
CA SER A 265 -13.63 1.31 18.78
C SER A 265 -13.68 2.23 17.56
N GLN A 266 -12.51 2.51 16.98
CA GLN A 266 -12.40 3.34 15.80
C GLN A 266 -13.33 2.82 14.68
N PRO A 267 -14.17 3.69 14.09
CA PRO A 267 -15.04 3.28 13.00
C PRO A 267 -14.22 2.72 11.83
N ARG A 268 -14.66 1.59 11.29
CA ARG A 268 -14.03 1.03 10.08
C ARG A 268 -14.25 1.89 8.83
N TYR A 269 -15.11 2.89 8.95
CA TYR A 269 -15.43 3.85 7.93
C TYR A 269 -15.09 5.25 8.46
N ARG A 270 -14.16 5.92 7.81
CA ARG A 270 -13.69 7.24 8.19
C ARG A 270 -13.12 8.00 7.00
N MET A 271 -12.94 9.31 7.15
CA MET A 271 -12.23 10.13 6.20
C MET A 271 -10.99 10.74 6.90
N SER A 272 -9.87 10.74 6.22
CA SER A 272 -8.66 11.43 6.63
C SER A 272 -8.25 12.44 5.58
N LEU A 273 -7.60 13.51 6.03
CA LEU A 273 -7.07 14.56 5.16
C LEU A 273 -5.56 14.64 5.34
N SER A 274 -4.88 14.87 4.22
CA SER A 274 -3.48 15.25 4.24
C SER A 274 -3.33 16.69 4.72
N ASP A 275 -2.13 17.08 5.09
CA ASP A 275 -1.78 18.41 5.56
C ASP A 275 -2.24 19.49 4.59
N ILE A 276 -2.94 20.51 5.10
CA ILE A 276 -3.32 21.69 4.34
C ILE A 276 -2.33 22.77 4.71
N PRO A 277 -1.46 23.21 3.78
CA PRO A 277 -0.53 24.29 4.04
C PRO A 277 -1.29 25.61 4.27
N ALA A 278 -0.64 26.57 4.94
CA ALA A 278 -1.17 27.91 5.03
C ALA A 278 -1.27 28.55 3.63
N ILE A 279 -2.40 29.19 3.34
CA ILE A 279 -2.81 29.60 2.00
C ILE A 279 -2.68 31.11 1.85
N PRO A 280 -1.88 31.63 0.89
CA PRO A 280 -1.84 33.05 0.59
C PRO A 280 -3.10 33.51 -0.16
N ILE A 281 -3.78 34.51 0.33
CA ILE A 281 -4.97 35.07 -0.34
C ILE A 281 -4.65 36.21 -1.29
N ASP A 282 -3.44 36.74 -1.23
CA ASP A 282 -2.94 37.83 -2.10
C ASP A 282 -2.28 37.31 -3.40
N LYS A 283 -2.08 36.01 -3.51
CA LYS A 283 -1.52 35.36 -4.69
C LYS A 283 -2.50 34.34 -5.24
N ASN A 284 -2.76 34.41 -6.53
CA ASN A 284 -3.56 33.36 -7.19
C ASN A 284 -2.70 32.14 -7.44
N ILE A 285 -2.77 31.17 -6.55
CA ILE A 285 -2.08 29.87 -6.66
C ILE A 285 -3.08 28.74 -6.61
N ASP A 286 -2.77 27.64 -7.30
CA ASP A 286 -3.55 26.42 -7.19
C ASP A 286 -3.24 25.70 -5.87
N ILE A 287 -4.28 25.46 -5.11
CA ILE A 287 -4.23 24.71 -3.86
C ILE A 287 -4.67 23.30 -4.13
N GLU A 288 -3.91 22.32 -3.66
CA GLU A 288 -4.25 20.92 -3.78
C GLU A 288 -4.63 20.37 -2.40
N LEU A 289 -5.91 19.98 -2.25
CA LEU A 289 -6.38 19.18 -1.11
C LEU A 289 -6.27 17.71 -1.47
N LYS A 290 -5.76 16.92 -0.53
CA LYS A 290 -5.67 15.47 -0.64
C LYS A 290 -6.30 14.81 0.58
N GLY A 291 -6.96 13.71 0.37
CA GLY A 291 -7.54 12.94 1.46
C GLY A 291 -7.76 11.50 1.09
N LYS A 292 -8.23 10.74 2.07
CA LYS A 292 -8.57 9.33 1.88
C LYS A 292 -9.90 9.04 2.58
N VAL A 293 -10.80 8.40 1.85
CA VAL A 293 -12.01 7.79 2.41
C VAL A 293 -11.68 6.33 2.72
N VAL A 294 -11.63 5.98 3.99
CA VAL A 294 -11.31 4.63 4.46
C VAL A 294 -12.60 3.84 4.58
N VAL A 295 -12.70 2.71 3.89
CA VAL A 295 -13.81 1.77 3.98
C VAL A 295 -13.29 0.40 4.38
N PRO A 296 -14.12 -0.44 5.04
CA PRO A 296 -13.74 -1.80 5.34
C PRO A 296 -13.77 -2.66 4.07
N TYR A 297 -12.72 -3.46 3.88
CA TYR A 297 -12.65 -4.52 2.89
C TYR A 297 -12.89 -5.89 3.52
N SER A 298 -13.28 -6.88 2.71
CA SER A 298 -13.63 -8.21 3.20
C SER A 298 -12.40 -8.99 3.66
N LYS A 299 -12.32 -9.32 4.96
CA LYS A 299 -11.30 -10.20 5.51
C LYS A 299 -11.34 -11.60 4.90
N THR A 300 -12.53 -12.08 4.52
CA THR A 300 -12.69 -13.38 3.87
C THR A 300 -11.98 -13.41 2.52
N TRP A 301 -12.14 -12.36 1.70
CA TRP A 301 -11.43 -12.24 0.42
C TRP A 301 -9.91 -12.15 0.62
N LEU A 302 -9.46 -11.42 1.65
CA LEU A 302 -8.03 -11.34 2.01
C LEU A 302 -7.47 -12.73 2.34
N VAL A 303 -8.13 -13.46 3.25
CA VAL A 303 -7.67 -14.78 3.69
C VAL A 303 -7.70 -15.78 2.54
N MET A 304 -8.76 -15.79 1.73
CA MET A 304 -8.84 -16.62 0.52
C MET A 304 -7.71 -16.29 -0.46
N GLY A 305 -7.46 -15.00 -0.71
CA GLY A 305 -6.36 -14.56 -1.58
C GLY A 305 -5.02 -15.11 -1.10
N ILE A 306 -4.69 -14.92 0.16
CA ILE A 306 -3.42 -15.40 0.75
C ILE A 306 -3.33 -16.92 0.68
N ILE A 307 -4.39 -17.65 1.02
CA ILE A 307 -4.41 -19.13 1.00
C ILE A 307 -4.19 -19.66 -0.41
N PHE A 308 -5.03 -19.26 -1.35
CA PHE A 308 -5.01 -19.82 -2.71
C PHE A 308 -3.77 -19.39 -3.50
N ASP A 309 -3.32 -18.14 -3.33
CA ASP A 309 -2.11 -17.65 -3.98
C ASP A 309 -0.87 -18.43 -3.50
N ASN A 310 -0.72 -18.61 -2.20
CA ASN A 310 0.42 -19.35 -1.65
C ASN A 310 0.36 -20.84 -1.96
N LEU A 311 -0.83 -21.45 -1.95
CA LEU A 311 -1.01 -22.85 -2.37
C LEU A 311 -0.64 -23.04 -3.84
N ALA A 312 -1.11 -22.15 -4.73
CA ALA A 312 -0.80 -22.19 -6.15
C ALA A 312 0.69 -21.95 -6.42
N SER A 313 1.28 -20.96 -5.74
CA SER A 313 2.71 -20.63 -5.84
C SER A 313 3.60 -21.79 -5.38
N GLY A 314 3.24 -22.44 -4.27
CA GLY A 314 3.94 -23.65 -3.78
C GLY A 314 3.86 -24.81 -4.77
N LEU A 315 2.65 -25.08 -5.28
CA LEU A 315 2.42 -26.15 -6.26
C LEU A 315 3.19 -25.88 -7.56
N ALA A 316 3.02 -24.68 -8.15
CA ALA A 316 3.70 -24.30 -9.37
C ALA A 316 5.23 -24.35 -9.22
N GLY A 317 5.75 -23.92 -8.06
CA GLY A 317 7.17 -23.95 -7.72
C GLY A 317 7.72 -25.38 -7.68
N ALA A 318 7.05 -26.31 -6.98
CA ALA A 318 7.50 -27.69 -6.87
C ALA A 318 7.47 -28.43 -8.21
N VAL A 319 6.41 -28.24 -9.00
CA VAL A 319 6.30 -28.82 -10.35
C VAL A 319 7.36 -28.25 -11.29
N PHE A 320 7.65 -26.97 -11.18
CA PHE A 320 8.70 -26.31 -11.97
C PHE A 320 10.09 -26.83 -11.60
N ILE A 321 10.36 -27.07 -10.30
CA ILE A 321 11.59 -27.71 -9.84
C ILE A 321 11.74 -29.10 -10.43
N ALA A 322 10.66 -29.90 -10.45
CA ALA A 322 10.66 -31.21 -11.08
C ALA A 322 10.97 -31.14 -12.58
N PHE A 323 10.42 -30.13 -13.29
CA PHE A 323 10.74 -29.86 -14.68
C PHE A 323 12.22 -29.51 -14.88
N LEU A 324 12.76 -28.58 -14.09
CA LEU A 324 14.19 -28.23 -14.16
C LEU A 324 15.10 -29.44 -13.95
N SER A 325 14.76 -30.26 -12.96
CA SER A 325 15.52 -31.48 -12.65
C SER A 325 15.53 -32.48 -13.83
N SER A 326 14.43 -32.54 -14.60
CA SER A 326 14.36 -33.39 -15.80
C SER A 326 15.23 -32.88 -16.96
N LEU A 327 15.59 -31.61 -16.98
CA LEU A 327 16.44 -31.00 -18.00
C LEU A 327 17.94 -31.13 -17.70
N THR A 328 18.32 -31.23 -16.44
CA THR A 328 19.71 -31.22 -16.00
C THR A 328 20.40 -32.59 -16.29
N SER A 329 21.71 -32.57 -16.55
CA SER A 329 22.53 -33.77 -16.65
C SER A 329 23.19 -34.10 -15.32
N VAL A 330 23.41 -35.38 -15.05
CA VAL A 330 24.01 -35.85 -13.80
C VAL A 330 25.35 -35.18 -13.49
N SER A 331 26.18 -34.89 -14.51
CA SER A 331 27.51 -34.33 -14.34
C SER A 331 27.55 -32.84 -14.01
N PHE A 332 26.49 -32.07 -14.36
CA PHE A 332 26.45 -30.59 -14.24
C PHE A 332 25.19 -30.06 -13.55
N THR A 333 24.48 -30.92 -12.83
CA THR A 333 23.16 -30.63 -12.25
C THR A 333 23.16 -29.37 -11.40
N ALA A 334 24.11 -29.20 -10.48
CA ALA A 334 24.17 -28.08 -9.56
C ALA A 334 24.33 -26.72 -10.29
N MET A 335 25.25 -26.64 -11.26
CA MET A 335 25.50 -25.42 -12.03
C MET A 335 24.32 -25.06 -12.94
N GLN A 336 23.79 -26.03 -13.68
CA GLN A 336 22.65 -25.82 -14.55
C GLN A 336 21.41 -25.41 -13.76
N TYR A 337 21.17 -26.04 -12.62
CA TYR A 337 20.08 -25.71 -11.73
C TYR A 337 20.20 -24.29 -11.17
N ALA A 338 21.39 -23.87 -10.75
CA ALA A 338 21.66 -22.52 -10.27
C ALA A 338 21.38 -21.46 -11.36
N ILE A 339 21.82 -21.70 -12.60
CA ILE A 339 21.56 -20.80 -13.74
C ILE A 339 20.05 -20.72 -14.03
N PHE A 340 19.35 -21.85 -14.09
CA PHE A 340 17.92 -21.89 -14.39
C PHE A 340 17.09 -21.22 -13.29
N SER A 341 17.40 -21.48 -12.02
CA SER A 341 16.71 -20.85 -10.89
C SER A 341 16.95 -19.33 -10.80
N SER A 342 18.15 -18.86 -11.18
CA SER A 342 18.44 -17.44 -11.27
C SER A 342 17.67 -16.77 -12.42
N LEU A 343 17.60 -17.42 -13.60
CA LEU A 343 16.87 -16.91 -14.75
C LEU A 343 15.35 -16.82 -14.47
N MET A 344 14.80 -17.81 -13.75
CA MET A 344 13.40 -17.85 -13.35
C MET A 344 12.96 -16.62 -12.54
N LEU A 345 13.86 -16.07 -11.73
CA LEU A 345 13.52 -14.91 -10.88
C LEU A 345 13.95 -13.57 -11.47
N LEU A 346 14.97 -13.55 -12.33
CA LEU A 346 15.54 -12.33 -12.87
C LEU A 346 14.51 -11.54 -13.69
N LEU A 347 13.92 -12.16 -14.70
CA LEU A 347 12.96 -11.50 -15.60
C LEU A 347 11.69 -11.03 -14.87
N PRO A 348 11.00 -11.88 -14.08
CA PRO A 348 9.83 -11.44 -13.34
C PRO A 348 10.12 -10.32 -12.33
N LYS A 349 11.24 -10.34 -11.62
CA LYS A 349 11.61 -9.29 -10.68
C LYS A 349 11.93 -7.96 -11.38
N THR A 350 12.60 -8.00 -12.54
CA THR A 350 12.88 -6.81 -13.35
C THR A 350 11.57 -6.15 -13.81
N ILE A 351 10.63 -6.94 -14.32
CA ILE A 351 9.29 -6.45 -14.72
C ILE A 351 8.50 -5.98 -13.49
N GLY A 352 8.59 -6.71 -12.38
CA GLY A 352 7.98 -6.34 -11.10
C GLY A 352 8.43 -4.98 -10.56
N GLY A 353 9.62 -4.50 -10.92
CA GLY A 353 10.08 -3.16 -10.58
C GLY A 353 9.18 -2.02 -11.11
N TYR A 354 8.40 -2.27 -12.16
CA TYR A 354 7.43 -1.32 -12.73
C TYR A 354 6.02 -1.44 -12.11
N SER A 355 5.79 -2.38 -11.20
CA SER A 355 4.46 -2.65 -10.63
C SER A 355 3.81 -1.43 -10.00
N GLY A 356 4.58 -0.61 -9.26
CA GLY A 356 4.07 0.63 -8.66
C GLY A 356 3.58 1.64 -9.71
N THR A 357 4.31 1.79 -10.82
CA THR A 357 3.90 2.67 -11.93
C THR A 357 2.60 2.17 -12.56
N ILE A 358 2.46 0.86 -12.76
CA ILE A 358 1.24 0.25 -13.31
C ILE A 358 0.05 0.51 -12.38
N VAL A 359 0.22 0.27 -11.06
CA VAL A 359 -0.84 0.54 -10.06
C VAL A 359 -1.26 2.01 -10.08
N ASN A 360 -0.32 2.95 -10.17
CA ASN A 360 -0.63 4.38 -10.22
C ASN A 360 -1.45 4.79 -11.45
N HIS A 361 -1.33 4.06 -12.57
CA HIS A 361 -2.06 4.38 -13.80
C HIS A 361 -3.41 3.68 -13.94
N ILE A 362 -3.51 2.42 -13.52
CA ILE A 362 -4.71 1.59 -13.75
C ILE A 362 -5.33 1.01 -12.47
N GLY A 363 -4.85 1.41 -11.30
CA GLY A 363 -5.31 0.90 -10.01
C GLY A 363 -4.90 -0.55 -9.73
N TYR A 364 -5.27 -1.03 -8.54
CA TYR A 364 -4.98 -2.41 -8.12
C TYR A 364 -5.80 -3.44 -8.89
N SER A 365 -7.09 -3.17 -9.17
CA SER A 365 -7.92 -4.07 -9.99
C SER A 365 -7.33 -4.27 -11.38
N GLY A 366 -6.89 -3.17 -12.01
CA GLY A 366 -6.21 -3.20 -13.30
C GLY A 366 -4.89 -3.98 -13.23
N PHE A 367 -4.07 -3.71 -12.21
CA PHE A 367 -2.78 -4.37 -12.00
C PHE A 367 -2.94 -5.90 -11.86
N PHE A 368 -3.83 -6.38 -10.98
CA PHE A 368 -4.05 -7.83 -10.80
C PHE A 368 -4.71 -8.47 -12.03
N THR A 369 -5.51 -7.73 -12.77
CA THR A 369 -6.02 -8.20 -14.06
C THR A 369 -4.89 -8.36 -15.09
N VAL A 370 -3.96 -7.41 -15.17
CA VAL A 370 -2.77 -7.49 -16.04
C VAL A 370 -1.88 -8.65 -15.63
N THR A 371 -1.63 -8.88 -14.33
CA THR A 371 -0.83 -10.03 -13.89
C THR A 371 -1.50 -11.37 -14.20
N PHE A 372 -2.83 -11.47 -14.11
CA PHE A 372 -3.57 -12.62 -14.63
C PHE A 372 -3.36 -12.80 -16.14
N LEU A 373 -3.52 -11.75 -16.93
CA LEU A 373 -3.35 -11.79 -18.39
C LEU A 373 -1.92 -12.15 -18.80
N MET A 374 -0.90 -11.74 -18.03
CA MET A 374 0.49 -12.16 -18.24
C MET A 374 0.68 -13.68 -18.15
N GLY A 375 -0.20 -14.38 -17.44
CA GLY A 375 -0.19 -15.84 -17.38
C GLY A 375 -0.66 -16.53 -18.65
N LEU A 376 -1.53 -15.92 -19.45
CA LEU A 376 -2.10 -16.55 -20.65
C LEU A 376 -1.05 -16.93 -21.70
N PRO A 377 -0.08 -16.07 -22.08
CA PRO A 377 1.03 -16.45 -22.96
C PRO A 377 1.84 -17.62 -22.41
N ILE A 378 1.97 -17.74 -21.08
CA ILE A 378 2.72 -18.84 -20.45
C ILE A 378 2.02 -20.17 -20.64
N LEU A 379 0.69 -20.19 -20.56
CA LEU A 379 -0.07 -21.42 -20.85
C LEU A 379 0.20 -21.92 -22.27
N LEU A 380 0.20 -21.01 -23.25
CA LEU A 380 0.53 -21.34 -24.64
C LEU A 380 1.97 -21.83 -24.77
N LEU A 381 2.90 -21.18 -24.06
CA LEU A 381 4.31 -21.55 -24.07
C LEU A 381 4.53 -22.95 -23.47
N VAL A 382 3.86 -23.28 -22.34
CA VAL A 382 3.91 -24.62 -21.74
C VAL A 382 3.41 -25.69 -22.74
N ILE A 383 2.28 -25.43 -23.39
CA ILE A 383 1.71 -26.35 -24.40
C ILE A 383 2.66 -26.51 -25.59
N TRP A 384 3.26 -25.43 -26.07
CA TRP A 384 4.19 -25.46 -27.19
C TRP A 384 5.46 -26.24 -26.85
N VAL A 385 6.11 -25.97 -25.71
CA VAL A 385 7.28 -26.71 -25.23
C VAL A 385 6.95 -28.17 -25.00
N SER A 386 5.78 -28.50 -24.44
CA SER A 386 5.33 -29.89 -24.29
C SER A 386 5.28 -30.65 -25.62
N LYS A 387 4.74 -30.03 -26.68
CA LYS A 387 4.70 -30.62 -28.02
C LYS A 387 6.09 -30.78 -28.63
N LEU A 388 6.99 -29.80 -28.45
CA LEU A 388 8.37 -29.89 -28.95
C LEU A 388 9.15 -31.03 -28.27
N LEU A 389 9.03 -31.17 -26.95
CA LEU A 389 9.69 -32.25 -26.21
C LEU A 389 9.13 -33.64 -26.57
N ALA A 390 7.81 -33.75 -26.76
CA ALA A 390 7.19 -35.01 -27.20
C ALA A 390 7.66 -35.43 -28.58
N LYS A 391 7.83 -34.49 -29.53
CA LYS A 391 8.34 -34.77 -30.85
C LYS A 391 9.79 -35.28 -30.84
N GLN A 392 10.64 -34.66 -30.02
CA GLN A 392 12.04 -35.11 -29.86
C GLN A 392 12.18 -36.48 -29.19
N ALA A 393 11.23 -36.87 -28.34
CA ALA A 393 11.24 -38.21 -27.72
C ALA A 393 10.78 -39.29 -28.69
N SER A 394 10.16 -38.95 -29.80
CA SER A 394 9.70 -39.88 -30.84
C SER A 394 10.69 -40.02 -32.03
N GLU A 395 11.66 -39.14 -32.15
CA GLU A 395 12.80 -39.19 -33.06
C GLU A 395 14.01 -39.85 -32.38
#